data_fda65ca4d50894036c04bdddebbcdf18
#
_entry.id   fda65ca4d50894036c04bdddebbcdf18
#
_cell.length_a   1.000
_cell.length_b   1.000
_cell.length_c   1.000
_cell.angle_alpha   90.00
_cell.angle_beta   90.00
_cell.angle_gamma   90.00
#
_symmetry.space_group_name_H-M   'P 1'
#
loop_
_entity.id
_entity.type
_entity.pdbx_description
1 polymer ?
#
loop_
_entity_poly.entity_id
_entity_poly.type
_entity_poly.pdbx_seq_one_letter_code
_entity_poly.pdbx_strand_id
1 'polypeptide(L)'
;MANVLTAEAWERLPMEKPYATPARAQENIKQFNNNEYMAEISNPILQKLDGLEARYEEVSTLITDPSVIADQNRYVKLTKEWKDLGDIMNARKRYINCLEGIREAKDILANETDPEMKDMAREELAANEELQPKLEEEIKILLIPKDPEDAKNVQMEIRAGTGGDEACLFAGDLFNMYKRFCESKGWQLSVTDFNEGAVGGYKEIDFAVSGADVYGTLKYESGVHRVQRVPVTESNGRMQTSAATVAVLPEADKFEVHVNEGEIKWDTFRSSGAGGQNVNKVESGVRLRYMWKNPNTGETEEILIECTETRDQPKNKERALSRLYTYIYDHEHQKYVDDISSRRRSLVSTGDRSAKIRTYNFPQGRVTDHRIGYTIHDLQGFLGGNIQDMIDHLTVAENAEKLKENEL
;
A
#
# COMPACT_ATOMS: atom_id res chain seq x y z
N MET A 1 -28.76 -0.85 -37.96
CA MET A 1 -30.16 -1.19 -38.26
C MET A 1 -30.18 -2.65 -38.74
N ALA A 2 -30.27 -3.60 -37.83
CA ALA A 2 -30.50 -5.00 -38.16
C ALA A 2 -32.00 -5.27 -38.00
N ASN A 3 -32.67 -5.44 -39.15
CA ASN A 3 -34.09 -5.83 -39.19
C ASN A 3 -34.23 -7.23 -38.58
N VAL A 4 -34.85 -7.32 -37.44
CA VAL A 4 -35.35 -8.57 -36.90
C VAL A 4 -36.52 -9.03 -37.79
N LEU A 5 -36.25 -10.00 -38.64
CA LEU A 5 -37.28 -10.66 -39.43
C LEU A 5 -38.05 -11.60 -38.47
N THR A 6 -39.32 -11.28 -38.22
CA THR A 6 -40.23 -12.13 -37.47
C THR A 6 -40.48 -13.46 -38.20
N ALA A 7 -40.89 -14.52 -37.47
CA ALA A 7 -41.14 -15.86 -38.01
C ALA A 7 -42.08 -15.86 -39.24
N GLU A 8 -42.99 -14.85 -39.36
CA GLU A 8 -43.89 -14.67 -40.50
C GLU A 8 -43.21 -14.18 -41.78
N ALA A 9 -42.03 -13.56 -41.71
CA ALA A 9 -41.30 -13.10 -42.89
C ALA A 9 -40.61 -14.23 -43.66
N TRP A 10 -40.45 -15.39 -43.08
CA TRP A 10 -39.82 -16.55 -43.70
C TRP A 10 -40.76 -17.34 -44.60
N GLU A 11 -42.07 -17.22 -44.45
CA GLU A 11 -43.05 -17.92 -45.30
C GLU A 11 -43.24 -17.33 -46.71
N ARG A 12 -42.57 -16.20 -47.05
CA ARG A 12 -42.77 -15.47 -48.33
C ARG A 12 -41.56 -15.49 -49.27
N LEU A 13 -40.52 -16.28 -48.99
CA LEU A 13 -39.37 -16.40 -49.91
C LEU A 13 -39.53 -17.58 -50.86
N PRO A 14 -39.18 -17.43 -52.17
CA PRO A 14 -39.39 -18.50 -53.16
C PRO A 14 -38.45 -19.70 -52.90
N MET A 15 -39.05 -20.87 -53.06
CA MET A 15 -38.51 -22.20 -52.80
C MET A 15 -37.36 -22.58 -53.72
N GLU A 16 -36.09 -22.35 -53.30
CA GLU A 16 -34.94 -23.05 -53.90
C GLU A 16 -33.70 -23.15 -52.99
N LYS A 17 -33.83 -23.48 -51.71
CA LYS A 17 -32.72 -23.99 -50.86
C LYS A 17 -33.28 -24.82 -49.67
N PRO A 18 -32.58 -25.86 -49.16
CA PRO A 18 -33.09 -26.72 -48.09
C PRO A 18 -33.36 -25.93 -46.80
N TYR A 19 -34.63 -25.91 -46.41
CA TYR A 19 -35.17 -25.17 -45.29
C TYR A 19 -34.56 -25.59 -43.95
N ALA A 20 -34.04 -24.61 -43.20
CA ALA A 20 -33.87 -24.82 -41.76
C ALA A 20 -35.23 -24.94 -41.09
N THR A 21 -35.46 -26.02 -40.36
CA THR A 21 -36.67 -26.21 -39.56
C THR A 21 -36.82 -25.10 -38.52
N PRO A 22 -38.04 -24.71 -38.09
CA PRO A 22 -38.29 -23.69 -37.08
C PRO A 22 -37.45 -23.86 -35.81
N ALA A 23 -37.15 -25.11 -35.41
CA ALA A 23 -36.27 -25.44 -34.31
C ALA A 23 -34.81 -25.00 -34.57
N ARG A 24 -34.31 -25.16 -35.80
CA ARG A 24 -32.95 -24.76 -36.19
C ARG A 24 -32.81 -23.23 -36.34
N ALA A 25 -33.90 -22.54 -36.71
CA ALA A 25 -33.95 -21.08 -36.69
C ALA A 25 -33.94 -20.52 -35.26
N GLN A 26 -34.66 -21.17 -34.35
CA GLN A 26 -34.64 -20.82 -32.92
C GLN A 26 -33.30 -21.14 -32.24
N GLU A 27 -32.63 -22.22 -32.62
CA GLU A 27 -31.28 -22.53 -32.15
C GLU A 27 -30.24 -21.52 -32.68
N ASN A 28 -30.34 -21.13 -33.95
CA ASN A 28 -29.49 -20.12 -34.54
C ASN A 28 -29.71 -18.74 -33.94
N ILE A 29 -30.94 -18.35 -33.60
CA ILE A 29 -31.27 -17.12 -32.90
C ILE A 29 -30.71 -17.15 -31.45
N LYS A 30 -30.87 -18.28 -30.75
CA LYS A 30 -30.24 -18.46 -29.43
C LYS A 30 -28.72 -18.46 -29.50
N GLN A 31 -28.13 -19.01 -30.51
CA GLN A 31 -26.67 -19.05 -30.73
C GLN A 31 -26.13 -17.68 -31.18
N PHE A 32 -26.90 -16.91 -31.96
CA PHE A 32 -26.58 -15.52 -32.35
C PHE A 32 -26.69 -14.59 -31.14
N ASN A 33 -27.75 -14.68 -30.37
CA ASN A 33 -27.91 -13.93 -29.12
C ASN A 33 -26.85 -14.30 -28.07
N ASN A 34 -26.44 -15.59 -28.00
CA ASN A 34 -25.32 -16.00 -27.14
C ASN A 34 -23.96 -15.48 -27.66
N ASN A 35 -23.73 -15.41 -28.97
CA ASN A 35 -22.48 -14.89 -29.51
C ASN A 35 -22.38 -13.34 -29.41
N GLU A 36 -23.48 -12.61 -29.57
CA GLU A 36 -23.52 -11.18 -29.25
C GLU A 36 -23.39 -10.94 -27.75
N TYR A 37 -24.04 -11.75 -26.93
CA TYR A 37 -23.87 -11.77 -25.47
C TYR A 37 -22.43 -12.05 -25.05
N MET A 38 -21.74 -12.98 -25.72
CA MET A 38 -20.33 -13.29 -25.46
C MET A 38 -19.38 -12.25 -26.06
N ALA A 39 -19.77 -11.50 -27.08
CA ALA A 39 -18.96 -10.41 -27.64
C ALA A 39 -19.08 -9.11 -26.84
N GLU A 40 -20.24 -8.82 -26.24
CA GLU A 40 -20.41 -7.69 -25.29
C GLU A 40 -19.80 -8.01 -23.92
N ILE A 41 -19.76 -9.26 -23.48
CA ILE A 41 -19.01 -9.74 -22.31
C ILE A 41 -17.49 -9.78 -22.57
N SER A 42 -17.03 -9.60 -23.80
CA SER A 42 -15.61 -9.42 -24.13
C SER A 42 -15.05 -8.05 -23.69
N ASN A 43 -15.64 -7.47 -22.62
CA ASN A 43 -15.06 -6.30 -21.97
C ASN A 43 -13.77 -6.74 -21.24
N PRO A 44 -12.60 -6.15 -21.59
CA PRO A 44 -11.32 -6.50 -21.00
C PRO A 44 -11.33 -6.40 -19.46
N ILE A 45 -12.16 -5.50 -18.92
CA ILE A 45 -12.33 -5.32 -17.48
C ILE A 45 -13.00 -6.56 -16.86
N LEU A 46 -14.08 -7.07 -17.45
CA LEU A 46 -14.76 -8.25 -16.92
C LEU A 46 -13.90 -9.51 -16.98
N GLN A 47 -13.12 -9.70 -18.05
CA GLN A 47 -12.19 -10.83 -18.15
C GLN A 47 -11.14 -10.84 -17.04
N LYS A 48 -10.61 -9.65 -16.67
CA LYS A 48 -9.68 -9.53 -15.53
C LYS A 48 -10.39 -9.84 -14.20
N LEU A 49 -11.63 -9.38 -14.04
CA LEU A 49 -12.42 -9.61 -12.83
C LEU A 49 -12.82 -11.08 -12.63
N ASP A 50 -13.06 -11.83 -13.70
CA ASP A 50 -13.40 -13.27 -13.64
C ASP A 50 -12.25 -14.11 -13.05
N GLY A 51 -10.98 -13.74 -13.35
CA GLY A 51 -9.82 -14.36 -12.73
C GLY A 51 -9.74 -14.12 -11.20
N LEU A 52 -10.20 -12.95 -10.75
CA LEU A 52 -10.22 -12.60 -9.33
C LEU A 52 -11.39 -13.25 -8.58
N GLU A 53 -12.49 -13.56 -9.25
CA GLU A 53 -13.63 -14.27 -8.65
C GLU A 53 -13.22 -15.66 -8.16
N ALA A 54 -12.49 -16.42 -8.97
CA ALA A 54 -11.96 -17.73 -8.58
C ALA A 54 -11.04 -17.63 -7.34
N ARG A 55 -10.22 -16.58 -7.28
CA ARG A 55 -9.35 -16.33 -6.12
C ARG A 55 -10.15 -15.93 -4.88
N TYR A 56 -11.20 -15.12 -5.02
CA TYR A 56 -12.10 -14.77 -3.93
C TYR A 56 -12.77 -15.99 -3.31
N GLU A 57 -13.26 -16.93 -4.12
CA GLU A 57 -13.86 -18.19 -3.66
C GLU A 57 -12.84 -19.08 -2.95
N GLU A 58 -11.62 -19.20 -3.50
CA GLU A 58 -10.53 -19.94 -2.87
C GLU A 58 -10.21 -19.37 -1.48
N VAL A 59 -10.00 -18.05 -1.38
CA VAL A 59 -9.67 -17.38 -0.11
C VAL A 59 -10.83 -17.48 0.87
N SER A 60 -12.09 -17.38 0.42
CA SER A 60 -13.29 -17.57 1.25
C SER A 60 -13.32 -18.96 1.88
N THR A 61 -12.89 -19.98 1.14
CA THR A 61 -12.79 -21.35 1.65
C THR A 61 -11.64 -21.51 2.62
N LEU A 62 -10.47 -20.95 2.31
CA LEU A 62 -9.27 -21.04 3.15
C LEU A 62 -9.44 -20.38 4.51
N ILE A 63 -10.17 -19.26 4.60
CA ILE A 63 -10.43 -18.56 5.88
C ILE A 63 -11.24 -19.44 6.86
N THR A 64 -12.04 -20.37 6.36
CA THR A 64 -12.83 -21.28 7.18
C THR A 64 -12.08 -22.54 7.60
N ASP A 65 -10.88 -22.77 7.06
CA ASP A 65 -10.07 -23.95 7.36
C ASP A 65 -9.46 -23.84 8.80
N PRO A 66 -9.69 -24.85 9.67
CA PRO A 66 -9.13 -24.87 11.02
C PRO A 66 -7.60 -24.76 11.07
N SER A 67 -6.90 -25.28 10.05
CA SER A 67 -5.44 -25.18 9.98
C SER A 67 -4.95 -23.74 9.75
N VAL A 68 -5.70 -22.94 9.00
CA VAL A 68 -5.42 -21.53 8.75
C VAL A 68 -5.77 -20.68 9.96
N ILE A 69 -6.90 -20.99 10.64
CA ILE A 69 -7.31 -20.29 11.86
C ILE A 69 -6.28 -20.48 13.00
N ALA A 70 -5.61 -21.62 13.04
CA ALA A 70 -4.55 -21.90 14.02
C ALA A 70 -3.27 -21.04 13.78
N ASP A 71 -3.01 -20.63 12.53
CA ASP A 71 -1.90 -19.72 12.16
C ASP A 71 -2.42 -18.28 12.06
N GLN A 72 -2.28 -17.54 13.15
CA GLN A 72 -2.79 -16.17 13.26
C GLN A 72 -2.22 -15.22 12.18
N ASN A 73 -0.94 -15.37 11.82
CA ASN A 73 -0.31 -14.51 10.81
C ASN A 73 -0.89 -14.77 9.40
N ARG A 74 -1.09 -16.04 9.08
CA ARG A 74 -1.68 -16.46 7.81
C ARG A 74 -3.16 -16.07 7.74
N TYR A 75 -3.89 -16.26 8.83
CA TYR A 75 -5.31 -15.88 8.94
C TYR A 75 -5.53 -14.38 8.72
N VAL A 76 -4.72 -13.52 9.36
CA VAL A 76 -4.82 -12.06 9.20
C VAL A 76 -4.55 -11.64 7.74
N LYS A 77 -3.51 -12.22 7.10
CA LYS A 77 -3.20 -11.93 5.69
C LYS A 77 -4.35 -12.32 4.76
N LEU A 78 -4.88 -13.54 4.92
CA LEU A 78 -5.99 -14.01 4.09
C LEU A 78 -7.29 -13.24 4.33
N THR A 79 -7.56 -12.83 5.57
CA THR A 79 -8.74 -12.01 5.90
C THR A 79 -8.66 -10.64 5.23
N LYS A 80 -7.46 -10.04 5.18
CA LYS A 80 -7.24 -8.77 4.48
C LYS A 80 -7.45 -8.95 2.97
N GLU A 81 -6.83 -9.98 2.38
CA GLU A 81 -7.01 -10.33 0.96
C GLU A 81 -8.48 -10.57 0.62
N TRP A 82 -9.21 -11.30 1.46
CA TRP A 82 -10.64 -11.55 1.29
C TRP A 82 -11.48 -10.26 1.29
N LYS A 83 -11.16 -9.33 2.18
CA LYS A 83 -11.83 -8.01 2.24
C LYS A 83 -11.57 -7.22 0.96
N ASP A 84 -10.31 -7.12 0.54
CA ASP A 84 -9.93 -6.38 -0.66
C ASP A 84 -10.58 -6.95 -1.92
N LEU A 85 -10.58 -8.28 -2.07
CA LEU A 85 -11.29 -8.97 -3.16
C LEU A 85 -12.81 -8.77 -3.06
N GLY A 86 -13.38 -8.74 -1.85
CA GLY A 86 -14.80 -8.48 -1.62
C GLY A 86 -15.24 -7.12 -2.14
N ASP A 87 -14.45 -6.07 -1.95
CA ASP A 87 -14.73 -4.73 -2.50
C ASP A 87 -14.74 -4.75 -4.03
N ILE A 88 -13.81 -5.49 -4.66
CA ILE A 88 -13.75 -5.68 -6.11
C ILE A 88 -14.98 -6.45 -6.61
N MET A 89 -15.39 -7.52 -5.92
CA MET A 89 -16.58 -8.31 -6.29
C MET A 89 -17.87 -7.50 -6.17
N ASN A 90 -17.98 -6.62 -5.18
CA ASN A 90 -19.11 -5.71 -5.04
C ASN A 90 -19.17 -4.70 -6.20
N ALA A 91 -18.05 -4.14 -6.60
CA ALA A 91 -17.96 -3.24 -7.76
C ALA A 91 -18.29 -3.98 -9.06
N ARG A 92 -17.78 -5.21 -9.25
CA ARG A 92 -18.13 -6.08 -10.38
C ARG A 92 -19.63 -6.32 -10.48
N LYS A 93 -20.28 -6.66 -9.36
CA LYS A 93 -21.73 -6.89 -9.33
C LYS A 93 -22.52 -5.65 -9.74
N ARG A 94 -22.13 -4.46 -9.24
CA ARG A 94 -22.78 -3.19 -9.63
C ARG A 94 -22.56 -2.89 -11.11
N TYR A 95 -21.40 -3.18 -11.64
CA TYR A 95 -21.06 -2.97 -13.04
C TYR A 95 -21.86 -3.92 -13.96
N ILE A 96 -21.98 -5.19 -13.62
CA ILE A 96 -22.80 -6.16 -14.35
C ILE A 96 -24.28 -5.71 -14.36
N ASN A 97 -24.83 -5.33 -13.21
CA ASN A 97 -26.20 -4.84 -13.12
C ASN A 97 -26.42 -3.59 -13.98
N CYS A 98 -25.44 -2.68 -14.04
CA CYS A 98 -25.49 -1.50 -14.90
C CYS A 98 -25.52 -1.88 -16.39
N LEU A 99 -24.66 -2.81 -16.82
CA LEU A 99 -24.65 -3.30 -18.21
C LEU A 99 -25.95 -4.04 -18.59
N GLU A 100 -26.48 -4.84 -17.67
CA GLU A 100 -27.78 -5.51 -17.85
C GLU A 100 -28.91 -4.49 -17.97
N GLY A 101 -28.95 -3.46 -17.12
CA GLY A 101 -29.93 -2.37 -17.20
C GLY A 101 -29.86 -1.60 -18.52
N ILE A 102 -28.65 -1.31 -19.02
CA ILE A 102 -28.47 -0.68 -20.35
C ILE A 102 -29.04 -1.57 -21.45
N ARG A 103 -28.81 -2.87 -21.40
CA ARG A 103 -29.32 -3.82 -22.38
C ARG A 103 -30.84 -3.93 -22.33
N GLU A 104 -31.40 -4.11 -21.13
CA GLU A 104 -32.85 -4.21 -20.94
C GLU A 104 -33.58 -2.94 -21.40
N ALA A 105 -33.04 -1.78 -21.05
CA ALA A 105 -33.60 -0.49 -21.52
C ALA A 105 -33.56 -0.37 -23.05
N LYS A 106 -32.48 -0.78 -23.71
CA LYS A 106 -32.36 -0.81 -25.17
C LYS A 106 -33.33 -1.79 -25.81
N ASP A 107 -33.52 -2.97 -25.22
CA ASP A 107 -34.47 -3.97 -25.69
C ASP A 107 -35.94 -3.48 -25.58
N ILE A 108 -36.29 -2.81 -24.47
CA ILE A 108 -37.62 -2.20 -24.29
C ILE A 108 -37.84 -1.10 -25.34
N LEU A 109 -36.85 -0.23 -25.54
CA LEU A 109 -36.95 0.84 -26.54
C LEU A 109 -37.14 0.33 -27.99
N ALA A 110 -36.53 -0.86 -28.29
CA ALA A 110 -36.61 -1.48 -29.61
C ALA A 110 -37.93 -2.23 -29.85
N ASN A 111 -38.42 -2.96 -28.85
CA ASN A 111 -39.48 -3.92 -29.01
C ASN A 111 -40.84 -3.51 -28.44
N GLU A 112 -40.86 -2.58 -27.43
CA GLU A 112 -42.10 -2.16 -26.78
C GLU A 112 -42.87 -1.13 -27.62
N THR A 113 -44.19 -1.07 -27.50
CA THR A 113 -45.06 -0.12 -28.21
C THR A 113 -45.63 0.91 -27.29
N ASP A 114 -45.66 0.67 -25.98
CA ASP A 114 -46.22 1.58 -24.97
C ASP A 114 -45.30 2.79 -24.77
N PRO A 115 -45.84 4.04 -24.95
CA PRO A 115 -45.06 5.25 -24.76
C PRO A 115 -44.54 5.44 -23.32
N GLU A 116 -45.33 5.08 -22.30
CA GLU A 116 -44.91 5.21 -20.88
C GLU A 116 -43.74 4.29 -20.57
N MET A 117 -43.76 3.06 -21.03
CA MET A 117 -42.67 2.11 -20.89
C MET A 117 -41.40 2.60 -21.60
N LYS A 118 -41.55 3.19 -22.79
CA LYS A 118 -40.40 3.77 -23.51
C LYS A 118 -39.81 4.99 -22.81
N ASP A 119 -40.60 5.80 -22.18
CA ASP A 119 -40.10 6.99 -21.46
C ASP A 119 -39.33 6.54 -20.19
N MET A 120 -39.83 5.55 -19.44
CA MET A 120 -39.12 4.94 -18.31
C MET A 120 -37.79 4.33 -18.76
N ALA A 121 -37.80 3.56 -19.86
CA ALA A 121 -36.59 2.94 -20.39
C ALA A 121 -35.54 3.97 -20.86
N ARG A 122 -35.95 5.14 -21.36
CA ARG A 122 -35.03 6.24 -21.71
C ARG A 122 -34.37 6.85 -20.47
N GLU A 123 -35.13 7.06 -19.40
CA GLU A 123 -34.60 7.58 -18.14
C GLU A 123 -33.63 6.61 -17.53
N GLU A 124 -33.96 5.31 -17.50
CA GLU A 124 -33.09 4.26 -16.98
C GLU A 124 -31.81 4.09 -17.82
N LEU A 125 -31.92 4.14 -19.15
CA LEU A 125 -30.78 4.09 -20.05
C LEU A 125 -29.83 5.28 -19.79
N ALA A 126 -30.37 6.48 -19.70
CA ALA A 126 -29.55 7.68 -19.45
C ALA A 126 -28.83 7.60 -18.08
N ALA A 127 -29.52 7.13 -17.03
CA ALA A 127 -28.92 6.96 -15.71
C ALA A 127 -27.79 5.92 -15.71
N ASN A 128 -27.99 4.79 -16.36
CA ASN A 128 -26.99 3.73 -16.44
C ASN A 128 -25.80 4.11 -17.34
N GLU A 129 -26.03 4.81 -18.45
CA GLU A 129 -24.96 5.31 -19.33
C GLU A 129 -24.09 6.40 -18.63
N GLU A 130 -24.64 7.17 -17.67
CA GLU A 130 -23.87 8.08 -16.82
C GLU A 130 -23.11 7.33 -15.71
N LEU A 131 -23.68 6.24 -15.20
CA LEU A 131 -23.09 5.45 -14.11
C LEU A 131 -21.95 4.54 -14.60
N GLN A 132 -22.03 4.02 -15.82
CA GLN A 132 -21.07 3.10 -16.40
C GLN A 132 -19.62 3.60 -16.32
N PRO A 133 -19.25 4.79 -16.83
CA PRO A 133 -17.88 5.27 -16.79
C PRO A 133 -17.37 5.48 -15.36
N LYS A 134 -18.25 5.84 -14.42
CA LYS A 134 -17.88 6.01 -13.00
C LYS A 134 -17.51 4.64 -12.38
N LEU A 135 -18.28 3.60 -12.68
CA LEU A 135 -17.97 2.25 -12.22
C LEU A 135 -16.71 1.67 -12.87
N GLU A 136 -16.47 1.96 -14.14
CA GLU A 136 -15.24 1.54 -14.82
C GLU A 136 -13.99 2.20 -14.20
N GLU A 137 -14.08 3.48 -13.85
CA GLU A 137 -13.00 4.18 -13.15
C GLU A 137 -12.80 3.63 -11.74
N GLU A 138 -13.89 3.40 -10.98
CA GLU A 138 -13.82 2.78 -9.66
C GLU A 138 -13.15 1.40 -9.71
N ILE A 139 -13.55 0.55 -10.66
CA ILE A 139 -12.96 -0.79 -10.84
C ILE A 139 -11.47 -0.69 -11.20
N LYS A 140 -11.08 0.21 -12.10
CA LYS A 140 -9.68 0.42 -12.45
C LYS A 140 -8.85 0.80 -11.24
N ILE A 141 -9.36 1.66 -10.36
CA ILE A 141 -8.70 2.04 -9.10
C ILE A 141 -8.59 0.84 -8.16
N LEU A 142 -9.65 0.04 -8.02
CA LEU A 142 -9.65 -1.15 -7.16
C LEU A 142 -8.69 -2.26 -7.67
N LEU A 143 -8.43 -2.29 -8.98
CA LEU A 143 -7.48 -3.23 -9.58
C LEU A 143 -6.01 -2.82 -9.43
N ILE A 144 -5.72 -1.60 -8.95
CA ILE A 144 -4.35 -1.19 -8.64
C ILE A 144 -3.86 -2.02 -7.44
N PRO A 145 -2.72 -2.74 -7.56
CA PRO A 145 -2.17 -3.47 -6.44
C PRO A 145 -1.90 -2.54 -5.26
N LYS A 146 -2.54 -2.80 -4.11
CA LYS A 146 -2.25 -2.06 -2.87
C LYS A 146 -0.85 -2.42 -2.38
N ASP A 147 -0.07 -1.42 -1.99
CA ASP A 147 1.23 -1.65 -1.36
C ASP A 147 1.02 -2.34 0.01
N PRO A 148 1.64 -3.50 0.25
CA PRO A 148 1.55 -4.17 1.55
C PRO A 148 2.02 -3.27 2.71
N GLU A 149 2.91 -2.31 2.44
CA GLU A 149 3.39 -1.36 3.44
C GLU A 149 2.32 -0.33 3.86
N ASP A 150 1.34 -0.01 3.00
CA ASP A 150 0.30 0.99 3.27
C ASP A 150 -0.49 0.73 4.57
N ALA A 151 -0.64 -0.54 4.96
CA ALA A 151 -1.33 -0.92 6.18
C ALA A 151 -0.47 -0.86 7.46
N LYS A 152 0.83 -0.58 7.33
CA LYS A 152 1.75 -0.53 8.46
C LYS A 152 1.54 0.74 9.29
N ASN A 153 1.92 0.66 10.57
CA ASN A 153 2.14 1.85 11.40
C ASN A 153 3.33 2.64 10.85
N VAL A 154 3.50 3.87 11.32
CA VAL A 154 4.60 4.72 10.86
C VAL A 154 5.45 5.22 12.02
N GLN A 155 6.72 5.41 11.72
CA GLN A 155 7.63 6.26 12.47
C GLN A 155 7.79 7.56 11.69
N MET A 156 7.40 8.67 12.28
CA MET A 156 7.53 10.00 11.71
C MET A 156 8.64 10.77 12.40
N GLU A 157 9.38 11.50 11.60
CA GLU A 157 10.43 12.41 12.06
C GLU A 157 10.22 13.78 11.44
N ILE A 158 10.25 14.82 12.25
CA ILE A 158 10.21 16.22 11.79
C ILE A 158 11.49 16.91 12.27
N ARG A 159 12.26 17.45 11.33
CA ARG A 159 13.46 18.24 11.64
C ARG A 159 13.35 19.66 11.13
N ALA A 160 13.78 20.59 11.95
CA ALA A 160 13.99 21.97 11.51
C ALA A 160 15.09 22.00 10.45
N GLY A 161 14.80 22.63 9.31
CA GLY A 161 15.72 22.83 8.22
C GLY A 161 16.30 24.25 8.23
N THR A 162 16.40 24.87 7.05
CA THR A 162 16.91 26.25 6.91
C THR A 162 15.95 27.28 7.52
N GLY A 163 16.38 28.08 8.48
CA GLY A 163 15.56 29.14 9.07
C GLY A 163 15.81 29.40 10.56
N GLY A 164 16.75 28.67 11.19
CA GLY A 164 17.07 28.84 12.60
C GLY A 164 15.87 28.59 13.54
N ASP A 165 15.66 29.48 14.50
CA ASP A 165 14.59 29.36 15.51
C ASP A 165 13.19 29.31 14.87
N GLU A 166 12.99 30.02 13.76
CA GLU A 166 11.73 30.01 13.03
C GLU A 166 11.41 28.61 12.42
N ALA A 167 12.45 27.93 11.95
CA ALA A 167 12.28 26.55 11.45
C ALA A 167 11.90 25.57 12.59
N CYS A 168 12.42 25.81 13.81
CA CYS A 168 12.04 25.03 15.00
C CYS A 168 10.57 25.27 15.39
N LEU A 169 10.11 26.52 15.35
CA LEU A 169 8.70 26.85 15.60
C LEU A 169 7.80 26.23 14.55
N PHE A 170 8.20 26.27 13.28
CA PHE A 170 7.43 25.65 12.20
C PHE A 170 7.39 24.13 12.31
N ALA A 171 8.45 23.48 12.74
CA ALA A 171 8.45 22.05 13.04
C ALA A 171 7.43 21.71 14.14
N GLY A 172 7.30 22.58 15.16
CA GLY A 172 6.26 22.48 16.18
C GLY A 172 4.84 22.64 15.63
N ASP A 173 4.63 23.57 14.69
CA ASP A 173 3.34 23.76 14.03
C ASP A 173 2.94 22.52 13.22
N LEU A 174 3.89 21.91 12.47
CA LEU A 174 3.68 20.67 11.72
C LEU A 174 3.36 19.50 12.65
N PHE A 175 4.10 19.34 13.75
CA PHE A 175 3.80 18.31 14.74
C PHE A 175 2.37 18.44 15.30
N ASN A 176 1.98 19.66 15.68
CA ASN A 176 0.63 19.92 16.17
C ASN A 176 -0.46 19.63 15.13
N MET A 177 -0.20 19.95 13.86
CA MET A 177 -1.07 19.63 12.72
C MET A 177 -1.27 18.12 12.60
N TYR A 178 -0.18 17.35 12.58
CA TYR A 178 -0.29 15.88 12.50
C TYR A 178 -0.93 15.27 13.74
N LYS A 179 -0.62 15.79 14.93
CA LYS A 179 -1.26 15.33 16.17
C LYS A 179 -2.78 15.45 16.10
N ARG A 180 -3.30 16.61 15.70
CA ARG A 180 -4.74 16.85 15.55
C ARG A 180 -5.36 15.99 14.45
N PHE A 181 -4.65 15.78 13.35
CA PHE A 181 -5.08 14.89 12.31
C PHE A 181 -5.21 13.45 12.80
N CYS A 182 -4.20 12.93 13.52
CA CYS A 182 -4.23 11.61 14.12
C CYS A 182 -5.40 11.47 15.11
N GLU A 183 -5.64 12.48 15.96
CA GLU A 183 -6.78 12.52 16.87
C GLU A 183 -8.12 12.44 16.12
N SER A 184 -8.26 13.15 15.00
CA SER A 184 -9.48 13.12 14.18
C SER A 184 -9.74 11.77 13.53
N LYS A 185 -8.68 10.99 13.25
CA LYS A 185 -8.74 9.63 12.69
C LYS A 185 -8.88 8.55 13.76
N GLY A 186 -8.78 8.90 15.04
CA GLY A 186 -8.75 7.93 16.14
C GLY A 186 -7.46 7.12 16.20
N TRP A 187 -6.38 7.61 15.61
CA TRP A 187 -5.07 6.99 15.63
C TRP A 187 -4.33 7.33 16.92
N GLN A 188 -3.48 6.42 17.39
CA GLN A 188 -2.66 6.63 18.56
C GLN A 188 -1.31 7.23 18.12
N LEU A 189 -0.95 8.38 18.72
CA LEU A 189 0.34 9.04 18.52
C LEU A 189 1.15 8.94 19.81
N SER A 190 2.40 8.46 19.70
CA SER A 190 3.35 8.33 20.80
C SER A 190 4.67 9.00 20.43
N VAL A 191 5.08 10.04 21.18
CA VAL A 191 6.38 10.68 20.99
C VAL A 191 7.47 9.76 21.48
N THR A 192 8.47 9.49 20.65
CA THR A 192 9.59 8.59 20.93
C THR A 192 10.81 9.36 21.43
N ASP A 193 11.15 10.46 20.75
CA ASP A 193 12.27 11.34 21.12
C ASP A 193 12.01 12.77 20.64
N PHE A 194 12.64 13.76 21.27
CA PHE A 194 12.54 15.14 20.83
C PHE A 194 13.72 15.99 21.31
N ASN A 195 14.05 16.99 20.52
CA ASN A 195 15.04 18.03 20.84
C ASN A 195 14.40 19.40 20.65
N GLU A 196 14.24 20.16 21.74
CA GLU A 196 13.58 21.45 21.70
C GLU A 196 14.43 22.54 21.07
N GLY A 197 13.78 23.50 20.42
CA GLY A 197 14.40 24.76 19.96
C GLY A 197 14.62 25.72 21.10
N ALA A 198 15.61 26.64 20.93
CA ALA A 198 15.97 27.64 21.97
C ALA A 198 14.80 28.60 22.31
N VAL A 199 13.91 28.88 21.35
CA VAL A 199 12.78 29.83 21.49
C VAL A 199 11.45 29.07 21.50
N GLY A 200 11.47 27.74 21.64
CA GLY A 200 10.34 26.85 21.52
C GLY A 200 10.29 26.10 20.18
N GLY A 201 9.29 25.23 20.00
CA GLY A 201 9.23 24.31 18.89
C GLY A 201 10.30 23.21 19.01
N TYR A 202 10.60 22.52 17.90
CA TYR A 202 11.50 21.38 17.90
C TYR A 202 12.60 21.55 16.86
N LYS A 203 13.85 21.28 17.26
CA LYS A 203 14.94 21.03 16.31
C LYS A 203 14.72 19.71 15.61
N GLU A 204 14.24 18.74 16.37
CA GLU A 204 13.91 17.39 15.93
C GLU A 204 12.82 16.84 16.83
N ILE A 205 11.85 16.13 16.26
CA ILE A 205 10.85 15.38 17.01
C ILE A 205 10.51 14.11 16.25
N ASP A 206 10.61 12.99 16.97
CA ASP A 206 10.33 11.64 16.49
C ASP A 206 9.10 11.09 17.22
N PHE A 207 8.17 10.54 16.47
CA PHE A 207 6.95 9.97 17.03
C PHE A 207 6.43 8.83 16.17
N ALA A 208 5.84 7.85 16.84
CA ALA A 208 5.16 6.72 16.21
C ALA A 208 3.66 7.01 16.10
N VAL A 209 3.05 6.61 14.99
CA VAL A 209 1.60 6.65 14.79
C VAL A 209 1.10 5.26 14.45
N SER A 210 0.12 4.77 15.20
CA SER A 210 -0.48 3.45 15.02
C SER A 210 -1.98 3.54 14.81
N GLY A 211 -2.49 2.73 13.88
CA GLY A 211 -3.89 2.70 13.47
C GLY A 211 -4.09 1.94 12.16
N ALA A 212 -5.25 2.09 11.57
CA ALA A 212 -5.56 1.47 10.27
C ALA A 212 -5.03 2.33 9.12
N ASP A 213 -4.30 1.72 8.18
CA ASP A 213 -3.81 2.31 6.92
C ASP A 213 -3.04 3.64 7.11
N VAL A 214 -2.23 3.70 8.17
CA VAL A 214 -1.52 4.92 8.58
C VAL A 214 -0.46 5.29 7.57
N TYR A 215 0.39 4.32 7.16
CA TYR A 215 1.46 4.59 6.19
C TYR A 215 0.90 5.00 4.84
N GLY A 216 -0.11 4.29 4.33
CA GLY A 216 -0.76 4.61 3.06
C GLY A 216 -1.33 6.03 2.99
N THR A 217 -1.78 6.55 4.15
CA THR A 217 -2.29 7.92 4.26
C THR A 217 -1.17 8.95 4.41
N LEU A 218 -0.18 8.71 5.29
CA LEU A 218 0.83 9.70 5.65
C LEU A 218 2.09 9.69 4.76
N LYS A 219 2.31 8.67 3.94
CA LYS A 219 3.49 8.56 3.05
C LYS A 219 3.69 9.80 2.17
N TYR A 220 2.60 10.47 1.79
CA TYR A 220 2.63 11.69 0.98
C TYR A 220 3.17 12.92 1.71
N GLU A 221 3.28 12.86 3.03
CA GLU A 221 3.80 13.96 3.83
C GLU A 221 5.32 14.00 3.89
N SER A 222 6.01 12.95 3.39
CA SER A 222 7.47 12.92 3.34
C SER A 222 8.03 13.94 2.38
N GLY A 223 8.94 14.78 2.87
CA GLY A 223 9.65 15.78 2.07
C GLY A 223 9.94 17.09 2.80
N VAL A 224 10.23 18.13 2.03
CA VAL A 224 10.56 19.47 2.53
C VAL A 224 9.31 20.35 2.52
N HIS A 225 8.90 20.80 3.70
CA HIS A 225 7.82 21.76 3.91
C HIS A 225 8.37 23.15 4.08
N ARG A 226 7.86 24.11 3.33
CA ARG A 226 8.32 25.50 3.34
C ARG A 226 7.27 26.43 3.92
N VAL A 227 7.65 27.26 4.87
CA VAL A 227 6.78 28.30 5.44
C VAL A 227 7.24 29.69 4.99
N GLN A 228 6.26 30.55 4.70
CA GLN A 228 6.43 31.97 4.40
C GLN A 228 5.56 32.78 5.37
N ARG A 229 6.22 33.35 6.40
CA ARG A 229 5.57 34.22 7.39
C ARG A 229 6.56 35.27 7.94
N VAL A 230 6.05 36.24 8.65
CA VAL A 230 6.87 37.09 9.48
C VAL A 230 7.17 36.33 10.77
N PRO A 231 8.45 35.99 11.07
CA PRO A 231 8.80 35.25 12.28
C PRO A 231 8.39 36.00 13.54
N VAL A 232 8.03 35.26 14.59
CA VAL A 232 7.77 35.87 15.92
C VAL A 232 9.01 36.54 16.48
N THR A 233 10.20 36.10 16.05
CA THR A 233 11.53 36.63 16.44
C THR A 233 11.99 37.84 15.61
N GLU A 234 11.23 38.24 14.58
CA GLU A 234 11.61 39.34 13.67
C GLU A 234 11.00 40.67 14.13
N SER A 235 11.85 41.60 14.53
CA SER A 235 11.41 42.94 15.01
C SER A 235 11.04 43.90 13.88
N ASN A 236 11.55 43.68 12.66
CA ASN A 236 11.37 44.60 11.52
C ASN A 236 10.20 44.23 10.60
N GLY A 237 9.40 43.23 10.97
CA GLY A 237 8.23 42.78 10.18
C GLY A 237 8.57 42.21 8.80
N ARG A 238 9.81 41.78 8.57
CA ARG A 238 10.23 41.20 7.29
C ARG A 238 9.72 39.77 7.17
N MET A 239 9.07 39.46 6.04
CA MET A 239 8.69 38.11 5.68
C MET A 239 9.98 37.28 5.46
N GLN A 240 10.05 36.16 6.16
CA GLN A 240 11.13 35.18 5.99
C GLN A 240 10.58 33.89 5.42
N THR A 241 11.49 33.09 4.87
CA THR A 241 11.16 31.77 4.33
C THR A 241 12.00 30.75 5.08
N SER A 242 11.33 29.91 5.84
CA SER A 242 11.94 28.80 6.59
C SER A 242 11.46 27.45 6.05
N ALA A 243 12.15 26.39 6.38
CA ALA A 243 11.84 25.05 5.97
C ALA A 243 11.96 24.07 7.13
N ALA A 244 11.12 23.03 7.12
CA ALA A 244 11.24 21.86 7.95
C ALA A 244 11.12 20.62 7.07
N THR A 245 11.74 19.53 7.47
CA THR A 245 11.69 18.24 6.76
C THR A 245 10.84 17.27 7.53
N VAL A 246 10.01 16.53 6.83
CA VAL A 246 9.18 15.45 7.37
C VAL A 246 9.63 14.16 6.72
N ALA A 247 9.96 13.14 7.50
CA ALA A 247 10.19 11.78 7.03
C ALA A 247 9.11 10.89 7.62
N VAL A 248 8.46 10.11 6.77
CA VAL A 248 7.46 9.10 7.13
C VAL A 248 8.01 7.75 6.70
N LEU A 249 8.29 6.89 7.67
CA LEU A 249 8.85 5.57 7.45
C LEU A 249 7.87 4.50 7.97
N PRO A 250 7.64 3.42 7.23
CA PRO A 250 6.82 2.34 7.72
C PRO A 250 7.48 1.66 8.92
N GLU A 251 6.69 1.24 9.91
CA GLU A 251 7.19 0.47 11.04
C GLU A 251 7.79 -0.85 10.55
N ALA A 252 8.98 -1.17 11.06
CA ALA A 252 9.65 -2.41 10.72
C ALA A 252 8.95 -3.63 11.28
N ASP A 253 8.93 -4.69 10.50
CA ASP A 253 8.60 -6.00 11.02
C ASP A 253 9.71 -6.46 11.99
N LYS A 254 9.32 -7.14 13.07
CA LYS A 254 10.30 -7.71 14.02
C LYS A 254 11.16 -8.74 13.30
N PHE A 255 12.47 -8.61 13.44
CA PHE A 255 13.37 -9.60 12.89
C PHE A 255 13.29 -10.91 13.70
N GLU A 256 12.89 -11.98 13.03
CA GLU A 256 13.04 -13.32 13.55
C GLU A 256 14.26 -13.96 12.88
N VAL A 257 15.29 -14.20 13.66
CA VAL A 257 16.48 -14.91 13.18
C VAL A 257 16.17 -16.40 13.17
N HIS A 258 16.04 -16.97 11.98
CA HIS A 258 15.86 -18.40 11.80
C HIS A 258 17.20 -19.08 11.51
N VAL A 259 17.71 -19.86 12.46
CA VAL A 259 18.89 -20.70 12.29
C VAL A 259 18.46 -22.15 12.18
N ASN A 260 18.80 -22.80 11.08
CA ASN A 260 18.61 -24.24 10.96
C ASN A 260 19.74 -24.97 11.67
N GLU A 261 19.51 -25.37 12.91
CA GLU A 261 20.52 -26.07 13.72
C GLU A 261 21.03 -27.36 13.08
N GLY A 262 20.25 -28.01 12.20
CA GLY A 262 20.66 -29.22 11.46
C GLY A 262 21.76 -28.98 10.43
N GLU A 263 21.95 -27.73 9.98
CA GLU A 263 23.00 -27.35 9.03
C GLU A 263 24.31 -26.92 9.71
N ILE A 264 24.30 -26.80 11.04
CA ILE A 264 25.48 -26.41 11.81
C ILE A 264 26.49 -27.57 11.86
N LYS A 265 27.70 -27.33 11.37
CA LYS A 265 28.82 -28.25 11.49
C LYS A 265 29.61 -27.93 12.74
N TRP A 266 29.79 -28.94 13.57
CA TRP A 266 30.49 -28.84 14.84
C TRP A 266 31.82 -29.55 14.78
N ASP A 267 32.91 -28.82 15.05
CA ASP A 267 34.24 -29.38 15.26
C ASP A 267 34.63 -29.18 16.73
N THR A 268 35.26 -30.19 17.32
CA THR A 268 35.83 -30.09 18.67
C THR A 268 37.35 -30.08 18.60
N PHE A 269 37.95 -29.26 19.43
CA PHE A 269 39.42 -29.15 19.48
C PHE A 269 39.90 -28.92 20.91
N ARG A 270 41.19 -29.11 21.10
CA ARG A 270 41.84 -28.91 22.40
C ARG A 270 42.09 -27.40 22.57
N SER A 271 41.54 -26.82 23.65
CA SER A 271 41.80 -25.42 23.97
C SER A 271 43.28 -25.24 24.35
N SER A 272 43.94 -24.27 23.71
CA SER A 272 45.30 -23.89 24.05
C SER A 272 45.28 -22.85 25.19
N GLY A 273 46.07 -23.06 26.22
CA GLY A 273 46.19 -22.11 27.34
C GLY A 273 47.01 -22.64 28.51
N ALA A 274 47.42 -21.78 29.43
CA ALA A 274 48.07 -22.16 30.67
C ALA A 274 47.13 -22.98 31.55
N GLY A 275 47.32 -24.30 31.62
CA GLY A 275 46.48 -25.20 32.42
C GLY A 275 47.15 -26.57 32.65
N GLY A 276 46.66 -27.29 33.66
CA GLY A 276 47.17 -28.61 34.02
C GLY A 276 46.83 -29.69 33.01
N GLN A 277 47.11 -30.99 33.32
CA GLN A 277 46.97 -32.14 32.42
C GLN A 277 45.60 -32.27 31.70
N ASN A 278 44.54 -31.72 32.24
CA ASN A 278 43.20 -31.78 31.63
C ASN A 278 43.08 -30.92 30.36
N VAL A 279 43.70 -29.75 30.29
CA VAL A 279 43.63 -28.84 29.11
C VAL A 279 44.27 -29.50 27.87
N ASN A 280 45.28 -30.33 28.09
CA ASN A 280 46.02 -31.01 27.02
C ASN A 280 45.39 -32.36 26.58
N LYS A 281 44.42 -32.88 27.36
CA LYS A 281 43.80 -34.20 27.08
C LYS A 281 42.34 -34.14 26.69
N VAL A 282 41.62 -33.09 27.08
CA VAL A 282 40.17 -32.97 26.85
C VAL A 282 39.90 -31.95 25.75
N GLU A 283 39.10 -32.35 24.76
CA GLU A 283 38.65 -31.45 23.67
C GLU A 283 37.44 -30.67 24.14
N SER A 284 37.66 -29.63 24.94
CA SER A 284 36.62 -28.74 25.46
C SER A 284 36.30 -27.55 24.52
N GLY A 285 37.24 -27.22 23.63
CA GLY A 285 37.02 -26.18 22.63
C GLY A 285 36.03 -26.62 21.54
N VAL A 286 35.16 -25.73 21.13
CA VAL A 286 34.15 -25.97 20.11
C VAL A 286 34.29 -24.95 19.02
N ARG A 287 34.23 -25.42 17.78
CA ARG A 287 34.16 -24.60 16.57
C ARG A 287 32.87 -24.91 15.86
N LEU A 288 32.09 -23.87 15.62
CA LEU A 288 30.84 -23.90 14.90
C LEU A 288 31.09 -23.34 13.50
N ARG A 289 30.63 -24.02 12.46
CA ARG A 289 30.57 -23.52 11.09
C ARG A 289 29.12 -23.56 10.62
N TYR A 290 28.65 -22.44 10.12
CA TYR A 290 27.32 -22.32 9.60
C TYR A 290 27.37 -21.59 8.25
N MET A 291 26.73 -22.17 7.25
CA MET A 291 26.58 -21.54 5.93
C MET A 291 25.31 -20.69 5.97
N TRP A 292 25.49 -19.41 6.23
CA TRP A 292 24.37 -18.48 6.26
C TRP A 292 24.09 -17.95 4.86
N LYS A 293 22.85 -18.17 4.40
CA LYS A 293 22.36 -17.59 3.15
C LYS A 293 21.61 -16.31 3.49
N ASN A 294 22.17 -15.19 3.07
CA ASN A 294 21.53 -13.90 3.26
C ASN A 294 20.19 -13.87 2.47
N PRO A 295 19.04 -13.69 3.14
CA PRO A 295 17.74 -13.72 2.48
C PRO A 295 17.55 -12.58 1.47
N ASN A 296 18.25 -11.46 1.64
CA ASN A 296 18.08 -10.27 0.81
C ASN A 296 18.97 -10.27 -0.44
N THR A 297 20.23 -10.73 -0.31
CA THR A 297 21.20 -10.75 -1.43
C THR A 297 21.30 -12.11 -2.12
N GLY A 298 20.83 -13.17 -1.44
CA GLY A 298 21.01 -14.55 -1.89
C GLY A 298 22.45 -15.07 -1.79
N GLU A 299 23.40 -14.25 -1.31
CA GLU A 299 24.79 -14.64 -1.12
C GLU A 299 24.92 -15.58 0.08
N THR A 300 25.84 -16.53 -0.03
CA THR A 300 26.13 -17.51 1.03
C THR A 300 27.45 -17.15 1.67
N GLU A 301 27.45 -16.90 2.98
CA GLU A 301 28.62 -16.61 3.80
C GLU A 301 28.87 -17.74 4.79
N GLU A 302 30.14 -18.15 4.95
CA GLU A 302 30.52 -19.10 5.98
C GLU A 302 30.83 -18.36 7.28
N ILE A 303 30.00 -18.57 8.30
CA ILE A 303 30.19 -18.02 9.62
C ILE A 303 30.98 -19.07 10.46
N LEU A 304 32.13 -18.65 10.97
CA LEU A 304 32.99 -19.47 11.82
C LEU A 304 33.05 -18.89 13.23
N ILE A 305 32.61 -19.65 14.22
CA ILE A 305 32.61 -19.22 15.63
C ILE A 305 33.36 -20.24 16.48
N GLU A 306 34.37 -19.77 17.22
CA GLU A 306 35.10 -20.57 18.18
C GLU A 306 34.75 -20.20 19.62
N CYS A 307 34.57 -21.17 20.48
CA CYS A 307 34.31 -20.96 21.90
C CYS A 307 35.18 -21.92 22.76
N THR A 308 36.00 -21.31 23.62
CA THR A 308 36.94 -22.00 24.53
C THR A 308 36.84 -21.50 25.98
N GLU A 309 35.76 -20.76 26.30
CA GLU A 309 35.64 -20.03 27.56
C GLU A 309 35.45 -20.89 28.78
N THR A 310 34.85 -22.07 28.61
CA THR A 310 34.62 -22.99 29.72
C THR A 310 35.35 -24.32 29.52
N ARG A 311 35.51 -25.05 30.60
CA ARG A 311 36.04 -26.42 30.54
C ARG A 311 34.99 -27.45 30.12
N ASP A 312 33.76 -27.03 29.98
CA ASP A 312 32.59 -27.84 29.68
C ASP A 312 32.20 -27.68 28.19
N GLN A 313 32.36 -28.74 27.41
CA GLN A 313 32.07 -28.74 25.98
C GLN A 313 30.58 -28.38 25.67
N PRO A 314 29.57 -28.94 26.35
CA PRO A 314 28.19 -28.57 26.15
C PRO A 314 27.92 -27.05 26.34
N LYS A 315 28.49 -26.44 27.39
CA LYS A 315 28.39 -25.01 27.65
C LYS A 315 29.05 -24.15 26.57
N ASN A 316 30.18 -24.62 26.03
CA ASN A 316 30.82 -23.94 24.92
C ASN A 316 30.03 -24.05 23.63
N LYS A 317 29.28 -25.15 23.39
CA LYS A 317 28.35 -25.29 22.27
C LYS A 317 27.19 -24.28 22.40
N GLU A 318 26.57 -24.22 23.57
CA GLU A 318 25.48 -23.30 23.86
C GLU A 318 25.88 -21.81 23.64
N ARG A 319 27.07 -21.45 24.14
CA ARG A 319 27.65 -20.11 23.94
C ARG A 319 27.98 -19.81 22.48
N ALA A 320 28.53 -20.78 21.75
CA ALA A 320 28.81 -20.62 20.33
C ALA A 320 27.52 -20.43 19.54
N LEU A 321 26.47 -21.16 19.88
CA LEU A 321 25.14 -21.00 19.29
C LEU A 321 24.54 -19.59 19.58
N SER A 322 24.59 -19.16 20.84
CA SER A 322 24.13 -17.80 21.22
C SER A 322 24.88 -16.70 20.45
N ARG A 323 26.23 -16.88 20.26
CA ARG A 323 27.02 -15.96 19.45
C ARG A 323 26.61 -15.95 17.97
N LEU A 324 26.24 -17.11 17.42
CA LEU A 324 25.74 -17.20 16.04
C LEU A 324 24.45 -16.41 15.87
N TYR A 325 23.50 -16.60 16.79
CA TYR A 325 22.24 -15.82 16.77
C TYR A 325 22.51 -14.31 16.89
N THR A 326 23.40 -13.91 17.80
CA THR A 326 23.76 -12.48 17.95
C THR A 326 24.42 -11.95 16.68
N TYR A 327 25.36 -12.68 16.07
CA TYR A 327 26.05 -12.27 14.85
C TYR A 327 25.07 -12.03 13.70
N ILE A 328 24.16 -12.99 13.46
CA ILE A 328 23.15 -12.88 12.39
C ILE A 328 22.20 -11.71 12.68
N TYR A 329 21.74 -11.57 13.94
CA TYR A 329 20.88 -10.48 14.37
C TYR A 329 21.53 -9.10 14.13
N ASP A 330 22.77 -8.93 14.57
CA ASP A 330 23.50 -7.66 14.42
C ASP A 330 23.70 -7.31 12.93
N HIS A 331 23.97 -8.31 12.10
CA HIS A 331 24.16 -8.13 10.66
C HIS A 331 22.85 -7.71 9.96
N GLU A 332 21.75 -8.37 10.26
CA GLU A 332 20.43 -8.02 9.73
C GLU A 332 19.98 -6.65 10.25
N HIS A 333 20.21 -6.38 11.53
CA HIS A 333 19.88 -5.08 12.12
C HIS A 333 20.68 -3.93 11.50
N GLN A 334 21.98 -4.13 11.25
CA GLN A 334 22.81 -3.10 10.61
C GLN A 334 22.32 -2.79 9.19
N LYS A 335 22.01 -3.81 8.39
CA LYS A 335 21.43 -3.63 7.06
C LYS A 335 20.12 -2.87 7.11
N TYR A 336 19.26 -3.22 8.05
CA TYR A 336 18.00 -2.52 8.26
C TYR A 336 18.20 -1.04 8.56
N VAL A 337 19.14 -0.72 9.47
CA VAL A 337 19.48 0.68 9.80
C VAL A 337 20.02 1.42 8.57
N ASP A 338 20.87 0.76 7.77
CA ASP A 338 21.41 1.34 6.54
C ASP A 338 20.32 1.57 5.48
N ASP A 339 19.37 0.65 5.34
CA ASP A 339 18.23 0.78 4.43
C ASP A 339 17.30 1.93 4.85
N ILE A 340 16.93 2.01 6.13
CA ILE A 340 16.18 3.15 6.68
C ILE A 340 16.91 4.46 6.43
N SER A 341 18.20 4.50 6.69
CA SER A 341 19.01 5.71 6.48
C SER A 341 19.03 6.13 5.02
N SER A 342 19.07 5.16 4.10
CA SER A 342 19.03 5.38 2.66
C SER A 342 17.64 5.85 2.20
N ARG A 343 16.57 5.17 2.62
CA ARG A 343 15.18 5.59 2.36
C ARG A 343 14.92 7.00 2.90
N ARG A 344 15.30 7.26 4.14
CA ARG A 344 15.19 8.59 4.74
C ARG A 344 15.93 9.66 3.92
N ARG A 345 17.16 9.38 3.49
CA ARG A 345 17.97 10.31 2.69
C ARG A 345 17.30 10.61 1.34
N SER A 346 16.68 9.63 0.70
CA SER A 346 15.95 9.81 -0.55
C SER A 346 14.69 10.67 -0.37
N LEU A 347 13.94 10.48 0.74
CA LEU A 347 12.70 11.18 1.02
C LEU A 347 12.92 12.66 1.39
N VAL A 348 13.97 12.94 2.15
CA VAL A 348 14.21 14.27 2.75
C VAL A 348 15.17 15.13 1.93
N SER A 349 15.92 14.54 0.98
CA SER A 349 16.93 15.24 0.18
C SER A 349 17.91 16.05 1.09
N THR A 350 18.27 17.25 0.71
CA THR A 350 19.22 18.10 1.44
C THR A 350 18.58 19.01 2.50
N GLY A 351 17.23 18.96 2.67
CA GLY A 351 16.50 19.91 3.54
C GLY A 351 16.53 21.36 3.01
N ASP A 352 16.96 21.54 1.77
CA ASP A 352 16.98 22.86 1.14
C ASP A 352 15.54 23.29 0.75
N ARG A 353 15.22 24.54 1.04
CA ARG A 353 13.92 25.16 0.69
C ARG A 353 13.61 25.16 -0.81
N SER A 354 14.57 24.87 -1.69
CA SER A 354 14.37 24.71 -3.12
C SER A 354 13.70 23.37 -3.47
N ALA A 355 13.96 22.31 -2.73
CA ALA A 355 13.41 20.96 -2.92
C ALA A 355 12.04 20.78 -2.22
N LYS A 356 11.27 21.85 -2.07
CA LYS A 356 9.98 21.84 -1.38
C LYS A 356 8.92 20.99 -2.08
N ILE A 357 8.19 20.19 -1.30
CA ILE A 357 6.96 19.54 -1.75
C ILE A 357 5.75 20.45 -1.53
N ARG A 358 5.75 21.22 -0.40
CA ARG A 358 4.59 22.02 0.00
C ARG A 358 5.01 23.40 0.52
N THR A 359 4.18 24.42 0.27
CA THR A 359 4.39 25.78 0.79
C THR A 359 3.20 26.27 1.59
N TYR A 360 3.46 26.69 2.80
CA TYR A 360 2.53 27.32 3.73
C TYR A 360 2.71 28.83 3.69
N ASN A 361 1.78 29.56 3.04
CA ASN A 361 1.87 30.99 2.83
C ASN A 361 0.91 31.72 3.77
N PHE A 362 1.41 32.24 4.87
CA PHE A 362 0.64 32.93 5.90
C PHE A 362 0.00 34.24 5.39
N PRO A 363 0.72 35.14 4.68
CA PRO A 363 0.13 36.36 4.16
C PRO A 363 -1.06 36.13 3.21
N GLN A 364 -1.04 35.04 2.47
CA GLN A 364 -2.10 34.71 1.52
C GLN A 364 -3.11 33.68 2.08
N GLY A 365 -2.91 33.20 3.32
CA GLY A 365 -3.81 32.23 3.96
C GLY A 365 -3.96 30.90 3.23
N ARG A 366 -2.94 30.47 2.47
CA ARG A 366 -3.03 29.29 1.60
C ARG A 366 -1.89 28.31 1.81
N VAL A 367 -2.20 27.03 1.49
CA VAL A 367 -1.23 25.93 1.39
C VAL A 367 -1.25 25.42 -0.04
N THR A 368 -0.06 25.26 -0.64
CA THR A 368 0.08 24.75 -2.02
C THR A 368 1.00 23.54 -2.03
N ASP A 369 0.52 22.41 -2.54
CA ASP A 369 1.35 21.26 -2.86
C ASP A 369 1.87 21.37 -4.30
N HIS A 370 3.20 21.38 -4.44
CA HIS A 370 3.85 21.64 -5.73
C HIS A 370 3.91 20.40 -6.64
N ARG A 371 3.70 19.20 -6.09
CA ARG A 371 3.71 17.95 -6.86
C ARG A 371 2.52 17.88 -7.82
N ILE A 372 1.37 18.33 -7.35
CA ILE A 372 0.10 18.30 -8.12
C ILE A 372 -0.43 19.71 -8.45
N GLY A 373 0.24 20.77 -7.99
CA GLY A 373 -0.20 22.16 -8.19
C GLY A 373 -1.50 22.53 -7.44
N TYR A 374 -1.94 21.71 -6.50
CA TYR A 374 -3.19 21.92 -5.76
C TYR A 374 -3.02 22.93 -4.61
N THR A 375 -3.99 23.80 -4.42
CA THR A 375 -3.95 24.87 -3.42
C THR A 375 -5.22 24.90 -2.58
N ILE A 376 -5.06 24.91 -1.25
CA ILE A 376 -6.12 25.08 -0.27
C ILE A 376 -6.02 26.49 0.32
N HIS A 377 -7.14 27.26 0.30
CA HIS A 377 -7.19 28.64 0.79
C HIS A 377 -7.66 28.75 2.25
N ASP A 378 -7.46 27.69 3.03
CA ASP A 378 -7.69 27.66 4.48
C ASP A 378 -6.45 27.12 5.22
N LEU A 379 -5.44 28.00 5.36
CA LEU A 379 -4.20 27.68 6.08
C LEU A 379 -4.47 27.32 7.55
N GLN A 380 -5.42 28.01 8.21
CA GLN A 380 -5.66 27.78 9.63
C GLN A 380 -6.36 26.43 9.87
N GLY A 381 -7.35 26.11 9.06
CA GLY A 381 -7.98 24.78 9.09
C GLY A 381 -6.98 23.67 8.77
N PHE A 382 -6.09 23.89 7.79
CA PHE A 382 -5.04 22.95 7.43
C PHE A 382 -4.06 22.68 8.59
N LEU A 383 -3.53 23.73 9.23
CA LEU A 383 -2.70 23.61 10.43
C LEU A 383 -3.49 23.12 11.64
N GLY A 384 -4.81 23.25 11.61
CA GLY A 384 -5.76 22.65 12.55
C GLY A 384 -5.93 21.14 12.41
N GLY A 385 -5.33 20.51 11.40
CA GLY A 385 -5.40 19.06 11.15
C GLY A 385 -6.28 18.67 9.95
N ASN A 386 -6.91 19.62 9.23
CA ASN A 386 -7.76 19.32 8.07
C ASN A 386 -6.90 19.09 6.81
N ILE A 387 -6.07 18.04 6.83
CA ILE A 387 -5.14 17.73 5.71
C ILE A 387 -5.70 16.67 4.75
N GLN A 388 -6.85 16.05 5.07
CA GLN A 388 -7.39 14.91 4.32
C GLN A 388 -7.63 15.24 2.84
N ASP A 389 -8.23 16.39 2.54
CA ASP A 389 -8.52 16.81 1.16
C ASP A 389 -7.25 16.85 0.28
N MET A 390 -6.13 17.33 0.83
CA MET A 390 -4.84 17.32 0.13
C MET A 390 -4.33 15.89 -0.10
N ILE A 391 -4.48 15.01 0.88
CA ILE A 391 -4.07 13.60 0.78
C ILE A 391 -4.91 12.90 -0.29
N ASP A 392 -6.21 13.15 -0.33
CA ASP A 392 -7.12 12.55 -1.32
C ASP A 392 -6.71 12.92 -2.75
N HIS A 393 -6.39 14.20 -3.00
CA HIS A 393 -5.91 14.66 -4.30
C HIS A 393 -4.55 14.04 -4.69
N LEU A 394 -3.64 13.86 -3.73
CA LEU A 394 -2.36 13.18 -3.95
C LEU A 394 -2.55 11.69 -4.27
N THR A 395 -3.47 11.04 -3.57
CA THR A 395 -3.83 9.62 -3.83
C THR A 395 -4.43 9.46 -5.24
N VAL A 396 -5.32 10.36 -5.65
CA VAL A 396 -5.88 10.35 -7.02
C VAL A 396 -4.78 10.54 -8.06
N ALA A 397 -3.83 11.45 -7.82
CA ALA A 397 -2.72 11.68 -8.73
C ALA A 397 -1.79 10.45 -8.84
N GLU A 398 -1.44 9.81 -7.72
CA GLU A 398 -0.64 8.57 -7.70
C GLU A 398 -1.37 7.44 -8.45
N ASN A 399 -2.67 7.27 -8.19
CA ASN A 399 -3.47 6.24 -8.87
C ASN A 399 -3.53 6.49 -10.39
N ALA A 400 -3.65 7.74 -10.81
CA ALA A 400 -3.64 8.10 -12.23
C ALA A 400 -2.27 7.81 -12.91
N GLU A 401 -1.16 7.98 -12.18
CA GLU A 401 0.17 7.59 -12.67
C GLU A 401 0.31 6.07 -12.78
N LYS A 402 -0.08 5.33 -11.74
CA LYS A 402 -0.07 3.85 -11.73
C LYS A 402 -0.93 3.24 -12.84
N LEU A 403 -2.09 3.85 -13.13
CA LEU A 403 -2.95 3.41 -14.24
C LEU A 403 -2.29 3.61 -15.60
N LYS A 404 -1.54 4.70 -15.79
CA LYS A 404 -0.77 4.94 -17.02
C LYS A 404 0.39 3.98 -17.20
N GLU A 405 1.10 3.66 -16.11
CA GLU A 405 2.23 2.72 -16.14
C GLU A 405 1.79 1.27 -16.43
N ASN A 406 0.60 0.88 -15.94
CA ASN A 406 0.07 -0.46 -16.13
C ASN A 406 -0.73 -0.66 -17.43
N GLU A 407 -0.83 0.35 -18.31
CA GLU A 407 -1.66 0.30 -19.54
C GLU A 407 -3.11 -0.19 -19.30
N LEU A 408 -3.69 0.19 -18.16
CA LEU A 408 -5.04 -0.21 -17.72
C LEU A 408 -6.10 0.83 -18.13
#